data_7308ad26cbc62281703d7cb309281b14
#
_entry.id   7308ad26cbc62281703d7cb309281b14
#
_cell.length_a   1.000
_cell.length_b   1.000
_cell.length_c   1.000
_cell.angle_alpha   90.00
_cell.angle_beta   90.00
_cell.angle_gamma   90.00
#
_symmetry.space_group_name_H-M   'P 1'
#
loop_
_entity.id
_entity.type
_entity.pdbx_description
1 polymer ?
#
loop_
_entity_poly.entity_id
_entity_poly.type
_entity_poly.pdbx_seq_one_letter_code
_entity_poly.pdbx_strand_id
1 'polypeptide(L)'
;LNNILTTTYGNMLHQKSLTLNAFINWTVAKGTMFTFNCNCSYDDFKAYRYYNNESATNNGFGGFFYGSLSQTLPGKFKLTLHGGGGPKRPSLQGNGSGFNFYGMSISRSFLKEDRLTLTAQAGNFIHPKRTYREETYSNDFRSLSMSENDFLRFGIGVRYRFGSLNTSVKKASRSIENNDVIQQSSSNGSDNTSGSGQGGQVGM
;
A
#
# COMPACT_ATOMS: atom_id res chain seq x y z
N LEU A 1 -34.45 6.59 -41.61
CA LEU A 1 -33.07 6.54 -41.03
C LEU A 1 -33.16 5.76 -39.73
N ASN A 2 -32.64 4.55 -39.75
CA ASN A 2 -32.58 3.72 -38.53
C ASN A 2 -31.48 4.28 -37.63
N ASN A 3 -31.85 4.96 -36.55
CA ASN A 3 -30.92 5.38 -35.51
C ASN A 3 -30.44 4.13 -34.73
N ILE A 4 -29.42 3.47 -35.23
CA ILE A 4 -28.80 2.33 -34.55
C ILE A 4 -27.67 2.91 -33.67
N LEU A 5 -27.79 2.74 -32.36
CA LEU A 5 -26.71 3.01 -31.43
C LEU A 5 -25.60 1.96 -31.64
N THR A 6 -24.46 2.39 -32.14
CA THR A 6 -23.31 1.52 -32.37
C THR A 6 -22.21 1.83 -31.36
N THR A 7 -21.75 0.81 -30.66
CA THR A 7 -20.56 0.90 -29.79
C THR A 7 -19.36 0.36 -30.54
N THR A 8 -18.31 1.15 -30.65
CA THR A 8 -17.06 0.75 -31.28
C THR A 8 -15.87 1.10 -30.38
N TYR A 9 -14.78 0.41 -30.56
CA TYR A 9 -13.54 0.62 -29.84
C TYR A 9 -12.46 1.12 -30.79
N GLY A 10 -11.76 2.18 -30.38
CA GLY A 10 -10.64 2.73 -31.14
C GLY A 10 -9.56 3.26 -30.21
N ASN A 11 -8.31 3.20 -30.63
CA ASN A 11 -7.17 3.72 -29.86
C ASN A 11 -6.98 5.23 -30.14
N MET A 12 -7.92 6.04 -29.68
CA MET A 12 -7.95 7.49 -29.93
C MET A 12 -7.74 8.32 -28.66
N LEU A 13 -7.57 7.66 -27.51
CA LEU A 13 -7.42 8.33 -26.23
C LEU A 13 -5.96 8.68 -25.94
N HIS A 14 -5.71 9.96 -25.72
CA HIS A 14 -4.49 10.45 -25.10
C HIS A 14 -4.77 10.79 -23.64
N GLN A 15 -4.12 10.11 -22.73
CA GLN A 15 -4.22 10.36 -21.29
C GLN A 15 -2.86 10.80 -20.76
N LYS A 16 -2.87 11.91 -20.02
CA LYS A 16 -1.74 12.34 -19.19
C LYS A 16 -2.18 12.28 -17.75
N SER A 17 -1.35 11.68 -16.92
CA SER A 17 -1.64 11.53 -15.49
C SER A 17 -0.43 11.92 -14.67
N LEU A 18 -0.66 12.76 -13.67
CA LEU A 18 0.31 13.06 -12.63
C LEU A 18 -0.21 12.44 -11.32
N THR A 19 0.56 11.54 -10.74
CA THR A 19 0.15 10.83 -9.51
C THR A 19 1.11 11.12 -8.37
N LEU A 20 0.54 11.48 -7.22
CA LEU A 20 1.23 11.65 -5.96
C LEU A 20 0.78 10.54 -4.99
N ASN A 21 1.75 9.83 -4.44
CA ASN A 21 1.54 8.84 -3.38
C ASN A 21 2.20 9.32 -2.10
N ALA A 22 1.48 9.26 -0.99
CA ALA A 22 2.01 9.57 0.33
C ALA A 22 1.58 8.50 1.33
N PHE A 23 2.53 8.08 2.16
CA PHE A 23 2.29 7.17 3.27
C PHE A 23 2.97 7.72 4.52
N ILE A 24 2.20 7.85 5.59
CA ILE A 24 2.68 8.31 6.90
C ILE A 24 2.26 7.26 7.94
N ASN A 25 3.23 6.83 8.73
CA ASN A 25 3.00 6.03 9.92
C ASN A 25 3.74 6.69 11.08
N TRP A 26 3.00 7.29 11.98
CA TRP A 26 3.55 8.15 13.02
C TRP A 26 3.06 7.73 14.41
N THR A 27 4.00 7.48 15.31
CA THR A 27 3.73 7.31 16.73
C THR A 27 3.66 8.69 17.38
N VAL A 28 2.45 9.21 17.53
CA VAL A 28 2.19 10.56 18.05
C VAL A 28 2.53 10.65 19.55
N ALA A 29 2.20 9.61 20.29
CA ALA A 29 2.46 9.49 21.71
C ALA A 29 2.52 8.00 22.12
N LYS A 30 2.88 7.75 23.38
CA LYS A 30 2.89 6.37 23.90
C LYS A 30 1.51 5.72 23.75
N GLY A 31 1.45 4.65 22.95
CA GLY A 31 0.22 3.91 22.66
C GLY A 31 -0.69 4.56 21.63
N THR A 32 -0.32 5.73 21.05
CA THR A 32 -1.08 6.42 20.01
C THR A 32 -0.36 6.33 18.68
N MET A 33 -0.98 5.73 17.69
CA MET A 33 -0.44 5.59 16.35
C MET A 33 -1.39 6.20 15.32
N PHE A 34 -0.87 7.04 14.49
CA PHE A 34 -1.55 7.62 13.33
C PHE A 34 -0.99 7.01 12.06
N THR A 35 -1.88 6.58 11.17
CA THR A 35 -1.51 6.10 9.83
C THR A 35 -2.30 6.90 8.81
N PHE A 36 -1.62 7.35 7.78
CA PHE A 36 -2.24 8.04 6.65
C PHE A 36 -1.69 7.47 5.35
N ASN A 37 -2.58 7.25 4.40
CA ASN A 37 -2.26 6.82 3.05
C ASN A 37 -3.04 7.68 2.07
N CYS A 38 -2.38 8.21 1.08
CA CYS A 38 -2.96 9.03 0.04
C CYS A 38 -2.39 8.62 -1.32
N ASN A 39 -3.28 8.44 -2.28
CA ASN A 39 -2.96 8.32 -3.69
C ASN A 39 -3.82 9.35 -4.41
N CYS A 40 -3.22 10.41 -4.90
CA CYS A 40 -3.90 11.48 -5.62
C CYS A 40 -3.39 11.54 -7.04
N SER A 41 -4.28 11.65 -8.00
CA SER A 41 -3.94 11.86 -9.41
C SER A 41 -4.63 13.08 -9.98
N TYR A 42 -3.97 13.72 -10.91
CA TYR A 42 -4.59 14.65 -11.83
C TYR A 42 -4.49 14.04 -13.21
N ASP A 43 -5.66 13.84 -13.83
CA ASP A 43 -5.78 13.20 -15.12
C ASP A 43 -6.30 14.20 -16.16
N ASP A 44 -5.66 14.23 -17.34
CA ASP A 44 -6.06 15.00 -18.52
C ASP A 44 -6.32 14.02 -19.65
N PHE A 45 -7.57 13.96 -20.11
CA PHE A 45 -8.04 13.08 -21.17
C PHE A 45 -8.32 13.89 -22.42
N LYS A 46 -7.81 13.44 -23.56
CA LYS A 46 -8.07 14.00 -24.87
C LYS A 46 -8.30 12.89 -25.87
N ALA A 47 -9.38 12.96 -26.61
CA ALA A 47 -9.64 12.05 -27.72
C ALA A 47 -10.21 12.80 -28.92
N TYR A 48 -9.79 12.37 -30.10
CA TYR A 48 -10.39 12.83 -31.35
C TYR A 48 -11.50 11.85 -31.73
N ARG A 49 -12.69 12.37 -31.99
CA ARG A 49 -13.80 11.55 -32.45
C ARG A 49 -13.66 11.29 -33.96
N TYR A 50 -13.70 10.00 -34.28
CA TYR A 50 -13.50 9.54 -35.64
C TYR A 50 -14.59 10.02 -36.62
N TYR A 51 -15.80 10.24 -36.13
CA TYR A 51 -16.94 10.50 -37.03
C TYR A 51 -17.15 11.96 -37.44
N ASN A 52 -16.76 12.94 -36.63
CA ASN A 52 -17.03 14.34 -36.84
C ASN A 52 -15.83 15.27 -36.68
N ASN A 53 -14.61 14.76 -36.62
CA ASN A 53 -13.39 15.56 -36.31
C ASN A 53 -13.49 16.38 -35.00
N GLU A 54 -14.44 16.05 -34.14
CA GLU A 54 -14.59 16.71 -32.84
C GLU A 54 -13.70 16.08 -31.80
N SER A 55 -13.06 16.93 -31.02
CA SER A 55 -12.24 16.49 -29.88
C SER A 55 -13.08 16.45 -28.60
N ALA A 56 -13.03 15.36 -27.87
CA ALA A 56 -13.54 15.29 -26.51
C ALA A 56 -12.37 15.49 -25.54
N THR A 57 -12.56 16.36 -24.56
CA THR A 57 -11.57 16.63 -23.51
C THR A 57 -12.25 16.62 -22.15
N ASN A 58 -11.59 16.05 -21.16
CA ASN A 58 -12.00 16.14 -19.76
C ASN A 58 -10.76 16.07 -18.89
N ASN A 59 -10.81 16.70 -17.73
CA ASN A 59 -9.74 16.63 -16.77
C ASN A 59 -10.28 16.70 -15.34
N GLY A 60 -9.49 16.32 -14.39
CA GLY A 60 -9.86 16.44 -12.98
C GLY A 60 -8.96 15.67 -12.04
N PHE A 61 -9.27 15.85 -10.78
CA PHE A 61 -8.58 15.14 -9.70
C PHE A 61 -9.27 13.81 -9.42
N GLY A 62 -8.48 12.75 -9.35
CA GLY A 62 -8.85 11.43 -8.86
C GLY A 62 -8.06 11.09 -7.60
N GLY A 63 -8.39 9.96 -7.00
CA GLY A 63 -7.55 9.45 -5.94
C GLY A 63 -8.30 8.75 -4.81
N PHE A 64 -7.53 8.44 -3.79
CA PHE A 64 -7.99 7.78 -2.58
C PHE A 64 -7.15 8.26 -1.40
N PHE A 65 -7.79 8.51 -0.29
CA PHE A 65 -7.13 8.75 0.99
C PHE A 65 -7.72 7.87 2.07
N TYR A 66 -6.87 7.47 2.99
CA TYR A 66 -7.22 6.68 4.17
C TYR A 66 -6.44 7.20 5.36
N GLY A 67 -7.13 7.38 6.47
CA GLY A 67 -6.51 7.72 7.74
C GLY A 67 -7.01 6.81 8.85
N SER A 68 -6.14 6.47 9.78
CA SER A 68 -6.52 5.79 11.01
C SER A 68 -5.75 6.32 12.20
N LEU A 69 -6.45 6.41 13.33
CA LEU A 69 -5.88 6.75 14.63
C LEU A 69 -6.19 5.61 15.58
N SER A 70 -5.15 5.01 16.13
CA SER A 70 -5.30 3.96 17.14
C SER A 70 -4.68 4.37 18.46
N GLN A 71 -5.40 4.10 19.55
CA GLN A 71 -5.00 4.40 20.91
C GLN A 71 -5.07 3.14 21.76
N THR A 72 -3.95 2.82 22.40
CA THR A 72 -3.92 1.79 23.44
C THR A 72 -4.30 2.41 24.77
N LEU A 73 -5.30 1.82 25.41
CA LEU A 73 -5.85 2.26 26.69
C LEU A 73 -5.48 1.27 27.82
N PRO A 74 -5.57 1.69 29.08
CA PRO A 74 -5.39 0.80 30.21
C PRO A 74 -6.31 -0.44 30.13
N GLY A 75 -5.90 -1.56 30.73
CA GLY A 75 -6.71 -2.80 30.72
C GLY A 75 -6.67 -3.56 29.40
N LYS A 76 -5.63 -3.35 28.58
CA LYS A 76 -5.41 -4.00 27.28
C LYS A 76 -6.51 -3.68 26.24
N PHE A 77 -7.14 -2.54 26.36
CA PHE A 77 -8.05 -2.03 25.34
C PHE A 77 -7.27 -1.31 24.23
N LYS A 78 -7.77 -1.44 23.01
CA LYS A 78 -7.30 -0.66 21.85
C LYS A 78 -8.51 -0.09 21.13
N LEU A 79 -8.58 1.22 21.05
CA LEU A 79 -9.55 1.96 20.25
C LEU A 79 -8.90 2.32 18.92
N THR A 80 -9.62 2.11 17.82
CA THR A 80 -9.18 2.54 16.49
C THR A 80 -10.31 3.28 15.79
N LEU A 81 -10.02 4.49 15.35
CA LEU A 81 -10.86 5.27 14.45
C LEU A 81 -10.22 5.25 13.07
N HIS A 82 -11.02 5.09 12.04
CA HIS A 82 -10.52 5.12 10.67
C HIS A 82 -11.55 5.74 9.74
N GLY A 83 -11.04 6.28 8.66
CA GLY A 83 -11.88 6.84 7.61
C GLY A 83 -11.09 7.09 6.35
N GLY A 84 -11.81 7.28 5.28
CA GLY A 84 -11.20 7.52 3.99
C GLY A 84 -12.23 7.82 2.93
N GLY A 85 -11.73 7.98 1.72
CA GLY A 85 -12.58 8.26 0.57
C GLY A 85 -11.77 8.72 -0.63
N GLY A 86 -12.50 9.18 -1.63
CA GLY A 86 -11.91 9.76 -2.81
C GLY A 86 -12.89 10.70 -3.51
N PRO A 87 -12.37 11.67 -4.26
CA PRO A 87 -13.18 12.54 -5.09
C PRO A 87 -13.83 11.76 -6.23
N LYS A 88 -14.68 12.43 -6.98
CA LYS A 88 -15.20 11.91 -8.24
C LYS A 88 -14.03 11.58 -9.17
N ARG A 89 -14.10 10.43 -9.83
CA ARG A 89 -13.07 10.04 -10.80
C ARG A 89 -13.45 10.58 -12.18
N PRO A 90 -12.60 11.42 -12.78
CA PRO A 90 -12.81 11.87 -14.14
C PRO A 90 -12.60 10.70 -15.12
N SER A 91 -13.37 10.71 -16.18
CA SER A 91 -13.19 9.87 -17.37
C SER A 91 -13.38 10.72 -18.60
N LEU A 92 -13.02 10.26 -19.79
CA LEU A 92 -13.17 11.06 -21.01
C LEU A 92 -14.59 11.58 -21.20
N GLN A 93 -15.60 10.77 -20.91
CA GLN A 93 -17.00 11.05 -21.18
C GLN A 93 -17.83 11.31 -19.93
N GLY A 94 -17.21 11.68 -18.81
CA GLY A 94 -17.99 11.94 -17.60
C GLY A 94 -17.20 11.91 -16.32
N ASN A 95 -17.93 11.72 -15.24
CA ASN A 95 -17.36 11.63 -13.91
C ASN A 95 -18.02 10.48 -13.15
N GLY A 96 -17.21 9.61 -12.58
CA GLY A 96 -17.68 8.62 -11.62
C GLY A 96 -17.94 9.25 -10.25
N SER A 97 -18.62 8.52 -9.37
CA SER A 97 -18.90 8.97 -8.01
C SER A 97 -17.63 9.06 -7.16
N GLY A 98 -17.56 10.09 -6.35
CA GLY A 98 -16.76 10.09 -5.16
C GLY A 98 -17.35 9.15 -4.08
N PHE A 99 -16.53 8.78 -3.12
CA PHE A 99 -16.99 7.96 -1.98
C PHE A 99 -16.24 8.35 -0.71
N ASN A 100 -16.87 8.11 0.42
CA ASN A 100 -16.26 8.24 1.74
C ASN A 100 -16.71 7.06 2.62
N PHE A 101 -15.91 6.74 3.61
CA PHE A 101 -16.24 5.77 4.64
C PHE A 101 -15.55 6.14 5.93
N TYR A 102 -16.11 5.70 7.02
CA TYR A 102 -15.51 5.84 8.34
C TYR A 102 -15.97 4.69 9.23
N GLY A 103 -15.23 4.46 10.28
CA GLY A 103 -15.55 3.44 11.25
C GLY A 103 -14.74 3.58 12.51
N MET A 104 -15.18 2.83 13.49
CA MET A 104 -14.49 2.68 14.76
C MET A 104 -14.48 1.22 15.18
N SER A 105 -13.44 0.84 15.89
CA SER A 105 -13.37 -0.46 16.55
C SER A 105 -12.77 -0.33 17.93
N ILE A 106 -13.30 -1.14 18.85
CA ILE A 106 -12.72 -1.34 20.16
C ILE A 106 -12.37 -2.81 20.31
N SER A 107 -11.15 -3.08 20.73
CA SER A 107 -10.70 -4.44 20.99
C SER A 107 -10.13 -4.56 22.39
N ARG A 108 -10.22 -5.74 22.97
CA ARG A 108 -9.58 -6.07 24.24
C ARG A 108 -8.93 -7.42 24.16
N SER A 109 -7.70 -7.48 24.66
CA SER A 109 -6.94 -8.72 24.75
C SER A 109 -7.05 -9.34 26.14
N PHE A 110 -7.23 -10.65 26.16
CA PHE A 110 -7.40 -11.49 27.35
C PHE A 110 -6.39 -12.61 27.33
N LEU A 111 -6.28 -13.29 28.47
CA LEU A 111 -5.38 -14.42 28.72
C LEU A 111 -3.89 -14.01 28.74
N LYS A 112 -3.05 -14.97 29.13
CA LYS A 112 -1.59 -14.81 29.09
C LYS A 112 -1.16 -14.65 27.62
N GLU A 113 -0.17 -13.79 27.39
CA GLU A 113 0.37 -13.51 26.04
C GLU A 113 -0.67 -12.99 25.03
N ASP A 114 -1.76 -12.39 25.52
CA ASP A 114 -2.82 -11.81 24.67
C ASP A 114 -3.40 -12.82 23.65
N ARG A 115 -3.59 -14.06 24.09
CA ARG A 115 -4.03 -15.16 23.22
C ARG A 115 -5.45 -15.01 22.71
N LEU A 116 -6.32 -14.36 23.48
CA LEU A 116 -7.70 -14.10 23.06
C LEU A 116 -7.90 -12.60 22.87
N THR A 117 -8.37 -12.19 21.71
CA THR A 117 -8.78 -10.81 21.44
C THR A 117 -10.22 -10.78 20.98
N LEU A 118 -11.03 -9.99 21.65
CA LEU A 118 -12.38 -9.67 21.25
C LEU A 118 -12.39 -8.28 20.62
N THR A 119 -13.11 -8.11 19.52
CA THR A 119 -13.23 -6.84 18.82
C THR A 119 -14.70 -6.58 18.51
N ALA A 120 -15.14 -5.37 18.82
CA ALA A 120 -16.40 -4.83 18.32
C ALA A 120 -16.09 -3.70 17.35
N GLN A 121 -16.83 -3.63 16.24
CA GLN A 121 -16.63 -2.62 15.22
C GLN A 121 -17.94 -2.07 14.67
N ALA A 122 -17.92 -0.80 14.31
CA ALA A 122 -19.03 -0.12 13.65
C ALA A 122 -18.50 0.74 12.51
N GLY A 123 -19.21 0.77 11.40
CA GLY A 123 -18.84 1.58 10.24
C GLY A 123 -20.05 2.26 9.62
N ASN A 124 -19.86 3.48 9.15
CA ASN A 124 -20.83 4.32 8.46
C ASN A 124 -22.16 4.51 9.22
N PHE A 125 -22.07 4.59 10.55
CA PHE A 125 -23.25 4.58 11.43
C PHE A 125 -23.98 5.93 11.53
N ILE A 126 -23.34 7.05 11.14
CA ILE A 126 -24.01 8.38 11.11
C ILE A 126 -24.74 8.58 9.79
N HIS A 127 -24.08 8.20 8.68
CA HIS A 127 -24.62 8.32 7.32
C HIS A 127 -24.60 6.93 6.68
N PRO A 128 -25.59 6.09 6.96
CA PRO A 128 -25.58 4.70 6.52
C PRO A 128 -25.76 4.54 5.00
N LYS A 129 -26.44 5.48 4.39
CA LYS A 129 -26.74 5.44 2.97
C LYS A 129 -25.73 6.21 2.13
N ARG A 130 -25.42 5.70 0.95
CA ARG A 130 -24.59 6.36 -0.05
C ARG A 130 -25.29 6.37 -1.39
N THR A 131 -25.29 7.55 -2.00
CA THR A 131 -25.74 7.73 -3.36
C THR A 131 -24.53 7.75 -4.27
N TYR A 132 -24.46 6.81 -5.18
CA TYR A 132 -23.51 6.82 -6.29
C TYR A 132 -24.18 7.51 -7.46
N ARG A 133 -23.49 8.50 -8.01
CA ARG A 133 -23.95 9.24 -9.16
C ARG A 133 -22.87 9.16 -10.24
N GLU A 134 -23.18 8.48 -11.31
CA GLU A 134 -22.35 8.38 -12.49
C GLU A 134 -22.97 9.17 -13.62
N GLU A 135 -22.21 10.07 -14.17
CA GLU A 135 -22.63 10.95 -15.23
C GLU A 135 -21.78 10.69 -16.48
N THR A 136 -22.45 10.36 -17.57
CA THR A 136 -21.82 10.16 -18.87
C THR A 136 -22.44 11.13 -19.86
N TYR A 137 -21.60 11.86 -20.56
CA TYR A 137 -22.03 12.83 -21.54
C TYR A 137 -21.29 12.67 -22.86
N SER A 138 -21.98 13.02 -23.90
CA SER A 138 -21.50 13.14 -25.28
C SER A 138 -22.12 14.39 -25.88
N ASN A 139 -21.76 14.73 -27.10
CA ASN A 139 -22.40 15.88 -27.79
C ASN A 139 -23.90 15.70 -27.96
N ASP A 140 -24.34 14.42 -28.12
CA ASP A 140 -25.71 14.12 -28.49
C ASP A 140 -26.56 13.56 -27.34
N PHE A 141 -25.93 13.23 -26.20
CA PHE A 141 -26.66 12.69 -25.05
C PHE A 141 -25.96 12.95 -23.71
N ARG A 142 -26.76 12.97 -22.67
CA ARG A 142 -26.33 12.95 -21.28
C ARG A 142 -27.09 11.85 -20.54
N SER A 143 -26.35 10.96 -19.91
CA SER A 143 -26.89 9.90 -19.05
C SER A 143 -26.48 10.14 -17.61
N LEU A 144 -27.43 9.99 -16.72
CA LEU A 144 -27.23 10.05 -15.28
C LEU A 144 -27.70 8.76 -14.65
N SER A 145 -26.79 8.00 -14.12
CA SER A 145 -27.09 6.82 -13.31
C SER A 145 -26.97 7.16 -11.82
N MET A 146 -28.00 6.84 -11.06
CA MET A 146 -28.00 7.04 -9.61
C MET A 146 -28.35 5.71 -8.92
N SER A 147 -27.54 5.31 -7.97
CA SER A 147 -27.83 4.17 -7.10
C SER A 147 -27.59 4.53 -5.65
N GLU A 148 -28.51 4.09 -4.77
CA GLU A 148 -28.38 4.26 -3.34
C GLU A 148 -28.16 2.91 -2.70
N ASN A 149 -27.15 2.80 -1.85
CA ASN A 149 -26.79 1.57 -1.17
C ASN A 149 -26.57 1.82 0.32
N ASP A 150 -26.97 0.85 1.14
CA ASP A 150 -26.72 0.86 2.57
C ASP A 150 -25.33 0.34 2.90
N PHE A 151 -24.57 1.12 3.68
CA PHE A 151 -23.20 0.82 4.10
C PHE A 151 -23.03 0.70 5.60
N LEU A 152 -24.13 0.70 6.34
CA LEU A 152 -24.10 0.46 7.78
C LEU A 152 -23.46 -0.91 8.07
N ARG A 153 -22.48 -0.94 8.94
CA ARG A 153 -21.78 -2.18 9.33
C ARG A 153 -21.61 -2.23 10.82
N PHE A 154 -21.97 -3.36 11.41
CA PHE A 154 -21.61 -3.76 12.76
C PHE A 154 -20.96 -5.14 12.69
N GLY A 155 -19.99 -5.37 13.55
CA GLY A 155 -19.32 -6.65 13.59
C GLY A 155 -18.70 -6.93 14.95
N ILE A 156 -18.67 -8.21 15.31
CA ILE A 156 -17.96 -8.74 16.47
C ILE A 156 -16.93 -9.74 15.93
N GLY A 157 -15.70 -9.58 16.35
CA GLY A 157 -14.60 -10.47 15.97
C GLY A 157 -14.02 -11.16 17.21
N VAL A 158 -13.70 -12.43 17.07
CA VAL A 158 -12.98 -13.22 18.07
C VAL A 158 -11.73 -13.75 17.41
N ARG A 159 -10.57 -13.47 18.00
CA ARG A 159 -9.28 -14.02 17.55
C ARG A 159 -8.67 -14.80 18.69
N TYR A 160 -8.37 -16.06 18.45
CA TYR A 160 -7.64 -16.89 19.39
C TYR A 160 -6.33 -17.39 18.77
N ARG A 161 -5.22 -17.24 19.50
CA ARG A 161 -3.89 -17.69 19.07
C ARG A 161 -3.58 -19.01 19.75
N PHE A 162 -3.45 -20.07 18.96
CA PHE A 162 -3.07 -21.40 19.40
C PHE A 162 -1.54 -21.56 19.40
N GLY A 163 -1.02 -22.34 20.34
CA GLY A 163 0.38 -22.70 20.39
C GLY A 163 1.30 -21.60 20.93
N SER A 164 2.52 -21.98 21.26
CA SER A 164 3.65 -21.10 21.52
C SER A 164 4.74 -21.42 20.50
N LEU A 165 5.13 -20.45 19.70
CA LEU A 165 6.31 -20.56 18.85
C LEU A 165 7.54 -20.41 19.75
N ASN A 166 8.04 -21.53 20.30
CA ASN A 166 9.37 -21.58 20.85
C ASN A 166 10.37 -21.67 19.68
N THR A 167 10.52 -20.60 18.95
CA THR A 167 11.66 -20.43 18.05
C THR A 167 12.86 -20.00 18.89
N SER A 168 13.46 -20.92 19.64
CA SER A 168 14.86 -20.78 19.91
C SER A 168 15.59 -21.02 18.60
N VAL A 169 15.82 -19.95 17.86
CA VAL A 169 16.79 -19.99 16.76
C VAL A 169 18.12 -20.25 17.44
N LYS A 170 18.52 -21.53 17.54
CA LYS A 170 19.91 -21.87 17.75
C LYS A 170 20.67 -21.18 16.64
N LYS A 171 21.36 -20.10 16.98
CA LYS A 171 22.41 -19.58 16.12
C LYS A 171 23.35 -20.76 15.89
N ALA A 172 23.27 -21.38 14.73
CA ALA A 172 24.31 -22.26 14.27
C ALA A 172 25.57 -21.40 14.22
N SER A 173 26.47 -21.55 15.18
CA SER A 173 27.79 -20.98 15.07
C SER A 173 28.47 -21.76 13.94
N ARG A 174 28.39 -21.22 12.75
CA ARG A 174 29.27 -21.66 11.67
C ARG A 174 30.63 -21.04 11.94
N SER A 175 31.47 -21.77 12.69
CA SER A 175 32.91 -21.60 12.58
C SER A 175 33.28 -22.27 11.24
N ILE A 176 33.60 -21.46 10.26
CA ILE A 176 34.27 -21.94 9.06
C ILE A 176 35.73 -22.16 9.51
N GLU A 177 36.06 -23.37 9.92
CA GLU A 177 37.46 -23.80 10.00
C GLU A 177 37.94 -24.00 8.56
N ASN A 178 38.75 -23.07 8.09
CA ASN A 178 39.44 -23.21 6.82
C ASN A 178 40.63 -24.13 7.02
N ASN A 179 40.42 -25.42 6.81
CA ASN A 179 41.49 -26.44 6.89
C ASN A 179 42.26 -26.59 5.59
N ASP A 180 42.19 -25.63 4.68
CA ASP A 180 43.00 -25.57 3.48
C ASP A 180 44.43 -25.04 3.79
N VAL A 181 45.14 -25.70 4.70
CA VAL A 181 46.58 -25.53 4.78
C VAL A 181 47.17 -26.41 3.71
N ILE A 182 47.62 -25.80 2.61
CA ILE A 182 48.41 -26.44 1.60
C ILE A 182 49.72 -26.96 2.30
N GLN A 183 49.82 -28.28 2.48
CA GLN A 183 51.08 -28.89 2.85
C GLN A 183 52.07 -28.70 1.74
N GLN A 184 52.94 -27.73 1.91
CA GLN A 184 54.09 -27.56 1.05
C GLN A 184 55.01 -28.75 1.34
N SER A 185 55.04 -29.71 0.41
CA SER A 185 55.97 -30.82 0.44
C SER A 185 57.40 -30.29 0.36
N SER A 186 58.14 -30.42 1.44
CA SER A 186 59.58 -30.22 1.45
C SER A 186 60.26 -31.33 0.70
N SER A 187 60.63 -31.09 -0.53
CA SER A 187 61.66 -31.89 -1.25
C SER A 187 63.04 -31.40 -0.82
N ASN A 188 63.74 -32.26 -0.08
CA ASN A 188 65.15 -32.14 0.22
C ASN A 188 65.98 -32.12 -1.07
N GLY A 189 66.67 -31.06 -1.32
CA GLY A 189 67.68 -30.93 -2.35
C GLY A 189 68.83 -30.07 -1.81
N SER A 190 69.88 -30.74 -1.38
CA SER A 190 71.14 -30.11 -1.08
C SER A 190 71.70 -29.41 -2.30
N ASP A 191 72.07 -28.13 -2.20
CA ASP A 191 73.32 -27.69 -2.77
C ASP A 191 73.79 -26.37 -2.16
N ASN A 192 75.05 -26.42 -1.81
CA ASN A 192 75.93 -25.35 -1.34
C ASN A 192 76.08 -24.24 -2.35
N THR A 193 75.98 -22.96 -1.97
CA THR A 193 77.02 -22.00 -2.28
C THR A 193 76.77 -20.65 -1.55
N SER A 194 77.83 -20.20 -0.97
CA SER A 194 78.11 -18.93 -0.32
C SER A 194 77.84 -17.69 -1.19
N GLY A 195 77.38 -16.61 -0.60
CA GLY A 195 77.38 -15.29 -1.25
C GLY A 195 76.82 -14.18 -0.35
N SER A 196 77.75 -13.49 0.22
CA SER A 196 77.65 -12.24 0.99
C SER A 196 76.89 -11.08 0.32
N GLY A 197 76.25 -10.21 1.12
CA GLY A 197 75.87 -8.86 0.66
C GLY A 197 74.73 -8.23 1.46
N GLN A 198 74.98 -7.69 2.53
CA GLN A 198 74.96 -6.31 3.03
C GLN A 198 73.92 -5.35 2.43
N GLY A 199 73.12 -4.77 3.31
CA GLY A 199 72.78 -3.35 3.23
C GLY A 199 71.31 -2.97 3.05
N GLY A 200 70.83 -2.15 3.96
CA GLY A 200 69.84 -1.14 3.62
C GLY A 200 68.63 -1.01 4.56
N GLN A 201 68.88 -0.38 5.66
CA GLN A 201 67.87 0.29 6.51
C GLN A 201 67.37 1.57 5.82
N VAL A 202 66.14 1.98 6.12
CA VAL A 202 65.51 3.31 6.29
C VAL A 202 64.03 3.17 5.91
N GLY A 203 63.02 3.38 6.72
CA GLY A 203 62.72 4.54 7.58
C GLY A 203 61.71 5.45 6.89
N MET A 204 60.55 5.46 7.32
CA MET A 204 59.57 6.46 7.64
C MET A 204 58.14 5.91 7.53
#